data_1cd483bc43d76561c2049c57e9f4f069
#
_entry.id   1cd483bc43d76561c2049c57e9f4f069
#
_cell.length_a   1.000
_cell.length_b   1.000
_cell.length_c   1.000
_cell.angle_alpha   90.00
_cell.angle_beta   90.00
_cell.angle_gamma   90.00
#
_symmetry.space_group_name_H-M   'P 1'
#
loop_
_entity.id
_entity.type
_entity.pdbx_description
1 polymer ?
#
loop_
_entity_poly.entity_id
_entity_poly.type
_entity_poly.pdbx_seq_one_letter_code
_entity_poly.pdbx_strand_id
1 'polypeptide(L)'
;PIYPFHDIVGTGEDIIQAMIADGYTGRKGKGGFYRLNKEGGKRVKEARSLTTGEYSPADRKATFPSAKMGKQGLGPLMDYPDEGAAFVTEILLDTLSYAAHLVPDVSDDVYSIDSAMKVGYNWKRGPFEMIDSIGASNFVERLKTSGRSVPGFLKTAAGNGGFYSVADGEIQRLTPDGSMVAVERPESTLTV
;
A
#
# COMPACT_ATOMS: atom_id res chain seq x y z
N PRO A 1 8.65 10.86 -18.49
CA PRO A 1 8.66 11.35 -17.11
C PRO A 1 9.22 10.26 -16.20
N ILE A 2 10.32 10.60 -15.54
CA ILE A 2 10.91 9.73 -14.54
C ILE A 2 10.00 9.84 -13.32
N TYR A 3 9.33 8.76 -12.98
CA TYR A 3 8.47 8.74 -11.81
C TYR A 3 9.33 8.99 -10.56
N PRO A 4 8.90 9.87 -9.63
CA PRO A 4 9.71 10.26 -8.47
C PRO A 4 10.03 9.12 -7.50
N PHE A 5 9.54 7.92 -7.79
CA PHE A 5 9.74 6.69 -7.00
C PHE A 5 10.81 5.76 -7.56
N HIS A 6 11.50 6.14 -8.65
CA HIS A 6 12.57 5.33 -9.25
C HIS A 6 13.77 5.12 -8.30
N ASP A 7 13.96 6.05 -7.36
CA ASP A 7 15.10 6.03 -6.44
C ASP A 7 14.83 5.23 -5.14
N ILE A 8 13.64 4.66 -4.97
CA ILE A 8 13.30 3.84 -3.79
C ILE A 8 13.95 2.44 -3.84
N VAL A 9 14.55 2.05 -4.96
CA VAL A 9 15.14 0.71 -5.18
C VAL A 9 16.58 0.60 -4.60
N GLY A 10 16.98 1.44 -3.64
CA GLY A 10 18.41 1.58 -3.32
C GLY A 10 19.07 0.41 -2.58
N THR A 11 18.55 -0.08 -1.47
CA THR A 11 19.31 -0.98 -0.56
C THR A 11 18.86 -2.44 -0.58
N GLY A 12 17.71 -2.74 -1.14
CA GLY A 12 17.20 -4.11 -1.25
C GLY A 12 17.76 -4.88 -2.44
N GLU A 13 18.28 -4.19 -3.45
CA GLU A 13 18.76 -4.80 -4.69
C GLU A 13 20.00 -5.67 -4.45
N ASP A 14 20.95 -5.22 -3.66
CA ASP A 14 22.18 -5.97 -3.34
C ASP A 14 21.87 -7.30 -2.65
N ILE A 15 20.91 -7.31 -1.72
CA ILE A 15 20.46 -8.53 -1.03
C ILE A 15 19.82 -9.49 -2.03
N ILE A 16 18.99 -8.99 -2.93
CA ILE A 16 18.29 -9.80 -3.94
C ILE A 16 19.30 -10.36 -4.93
N GLN A 17 20.25 -9.57 -5.43
CA GLN A 17 21.28 -10.01 -6.34
C GLN A 17 22.19 -11.09 -5.71
N ALA A 18 22.61 -10.89 -4.46
CA ALA A 18 23.37 -11.88 -3.72
C ALA A 18 22.58 -13.20 -3.55
N MET A 19 21.28 -13.10 -3.23
CA MET A 19 20.42 -14.27 -3.11
C MET A 19 20.29 -15.03 -4.44
N ILE A 20 20.15 -14.32 -5.55
CA ILE A 20 20.05 -14.91 -6.90
C ILE A 20 21.36 -15.63 -7.23
N ALA A 21 22.52 -14.99 -7.00
CA ALA A 21 23.85 -15.58 -7.23
C ALA A 21 24.06 -16.88 -6.43
N ASP A 22 23.55 -16.92 -5.19
CA ASP A 22 23.59 -18.09 -4.31
C ASP A 22 22.55 -19.18 -4.67
N GLY A 23 21.66 -18.93 -5.65
CA GLY A 23 20.62 -19.84 -6.10
C GLY A 23 19.32 -19.81 -5.29
N TYR A 24 19.11 -18.75 -4.47
CA TYR A 24 17.86 -18.51 -3.74
C TYR A 24 16.86 -17.73 -4.60
N THR A 25 16.33 -18.38 -5.62
CA THR A 25 15.42 -17.77 -6.61
C THR A 25 13.94 -18.05 -6.35
N GLY A 26 13.59 -18.48 -5.15
CA GLY A 26 12.22 -18.82 -4.75
C GLY A 26 11.95 -20.33 -4.76
N ARG A 27 10.68 -20.72 -4.91
CA ARG A 27 10.25 -22.14 -4.78
C ARG A 27 10.91 -23.10 -5.76
N LYS A 28 11.34 -22.64 -6.90
CA LYS A 28 12.01 -23.43 -7.94
C LYS A 28 13.53 -23.58 -7.69
N GLY A 29 14.10 -22.78 -6.78
CA GLY A 29 15.48 -22.83 -6.36
C GLY A 29 15.63 -23.36 -4.95
N LYS A 30 16.71 -22.93 -4.26
CA LYS A 30 17.01 -23.31 -2.86
C LYS A 30 16.01 -22.71 -1.83
N GLY A 31 15.12 -21.81 -2.24
CA GLY A 31 14.23 -21.01 -1.41
C GLY A 31 14.32 -19.54 -1.80
N GLY A 32 13.80 -18.65 -0.95
CA GLY A 32 13.88 -17.19 -1.07
C GLY A 32 14.14 -16.61 0.32
N PHE A 33 13.54 -15.47 0.67
CA PHE A 33 13.56 -14.93 2.04
C PHE A 33 13.04 -15.93 3.07
N TYR A 34 12.22 -16.87 2.62
CA TYR A 34 11.82 -18.04 3.38
C TYR A 34 12.23 -19.32 2.64
N ARG A 35 12.65 -20.33 3.41
CA ARG A 35 12.89 -21.67 2.89
C ARG A 35 12.27 -22.73 3.79
N LEU A 36 12.11 -23.93 3.25
CA LEU A 36 11.68 -25.08 4.01
C LEU A 36 12.88 -25.98 4.24
N ASN A 37 13.43 -25.97 5.45
CA ASN A 37 14.47 -26.89 5.87
C ASN A 37 13.86 -28.26 6.15
N LYS A 38 14.45 -29.31 5.55
CA LYS A 38 14.02 -30.70 5.70
C LYS A 38 15.07 -31.56 6.42
N GLU A 39 16.17 -30.95 6.85
CA GLU A 39 17.22 -31.64 7.60
C GLU A 39 16.67 -32.11 8.95
N GLY A 40 17.10 -33.29 9.39
CA GLY A 40 16.64 -33.89 10.64
C GLY A 40 15.21 -34.48 10.60
N GLY A 41 14.64 -34.72 9.41
CA GLY A 41 13.34 -35.41 9.25
C GLY A 41 12.09 -34.58 9.58
N LYS A 42 12.25 -33.35 10.05
CA LYS A 42 11.14 -32.39 10.29
C LYS A 42 11.20 -31.27 9.28
N ARG A 43 10.01 -30.82 8.84
CA ARG A 43 9.88 -29.64 7.97
C ARG A 43 9.84 -28.39 8.81
N VAL A 44 10.91 -27.60 8.81
CA VAL A 44 10.99 -26.32 9.54
C VAL A 44 10.98 -25.20 8.51
N LYS A 45 10.03 -24.27 8.66
CA LYS A 45 10.05 -23.04 7.87
C LYS A 45 11.07 -22.10 8.51
N GLU A 46 12.04 -21.67 7.72
CA GLU A 46 13.10 -20.74 8.11
C GLU A 46 12.91 -19.40 7.40
N ALA A 47 13.32 -18.33 8.03
CA ALA A 47 13.41 -16.98 7.50
C ALA A 47 14.87 -16.54 7.43
N ARG A 48 15.22 -15.82 6.37
CA ARG A 48 16.54 -15.21 6.21
C ARG A 48 16.63 -13.91 7.01
N SER A 49 17.65 -13.75 7.81
CA SER A 49 17.99 -12.47 8.41
C SER A 49 18.45 -11.51 7.32
N LEU A 50 17.85 -10.31 7.29
CA LEU A 50 18.24 -9.27 6.33
C LEU A 50 19.59 -8.62 6.70
N THR A 51 20.02 -8.77 7.95
CA THR A 51 21.28 -8.21 8.45
C THR A 51 22.45 -9.16 8.27
N THR A 52 22.27 -10.44 8.67
CA THR A 52 23.36 -11.43 8.64
C THR A 52 23.33 -12.33 7.42
N GLY A 53 22.21 -12.42 6.72
CA GLY A 53 22.00 -13.34 5.61
C GLY A 53 21.76 -14.80 6.03
N GLU A 54 21.83 -15.12 7.31
CA GLU A 54 21.62 -16.47 7.83
C GLU A 54 20.15 -16.85 7.93
N TYR A 55 19.87 -18.16 7.87
CA TYR A 55 18.54 -18.70 8.04
C TYR A 55 18.34 -19.23 9.45
N SER A 56 17.21 -18.87 10.05
CA SER A 56 16.78 -19.38 11.36
C SER A 56 15.27 -19.73 11.33
N PRO A 57 14.81 -20.57 12.26
CA PRO A 57 13.39 -20.91 12.35
C PRO A 57 12.52 -19.66 12.35
N ALA A 58 11.54 -19.58 11.43
CA ALA A 58 10.66 -18.43 11.31
C ALA A 58 9.70 -18.38 12.50
N ASP A 59 9.72 -17.28 13.25
CA ASP A 59 8.73 -17.03 14.28
C ASP A 59 7.40 -16.61 13.65
N ARG A 60 6.40 -17.50 13.74
CA ARG A 60 5.05 -17.25 13.23
C ARG A 60 4.15 -16.53 14.24
N LYS A 61 4.62 -16.35 15.45
CA LYS A 61 3.86 -15.73 16.54
C LYS A 61 4.26 -14.27 16.77
N ALA A 62 5.37 -13.84 16.17
CA ALA A 62 5.77 -12.44 16.21
C ALA A 62 4.70 -11.59 15.55
N THR A 63 4.00 -10.79 16.31
CA THR A 63 3.00 -9.84 15.82
C THR A 63 3.25 -8.51 16.51
N PHE A 64 3.26 -7.45 15.72
CA PHE A 64 3.31 -6.10 16.25
C PHE A 64 1.97 -5.74 16.90
N PRO A 65 1.96 -5.06 18.06
CA PRO A 65 0.73 -4.55 18.67
C PRO A 65 -0.11 -3.70 17.72
N SER A 66 0.53 -2.91 16.86
CA SER A 66 -0.11 -2.12 15.79
C SER A 66 -1.01 -2.93 14.85
N ALA A 67 -0.72 -4.21 14.63
CA ALA A 67 -1.56 -5.08 13.81
C ALA A 67 -3.01 -5.18 14.31
N LYS A 68 -3.23 -5.02 15.62
CA LYS A 68 -4.57 -4.98 16.21
C LYS A 68 -5.31 -3.67 15.90
N MET A 69 -4.55 -2.58 15.75
CA MET A 69 -5.11 -1.25 15.46
C MET A 69 -5.67 -1.17 14.05
N GLY A 70 -5.19 -1.99 13.12
CA GLY A 70 -5.75 -2.09 11.76
C GLY A 70 -7.24 -2.43 11.72
N LYS A 71 -7.79 -3.03 12.77
CA LYS A 71 -9.24 -3.24 12.92
C LYS A 71 -10.01 -1.96 13.22
N GLN A 72 -9.35 -0.95 13.76
CA GLN A 72 -9.92 0.36 14.08
C GLN A 72 -9.78 1.35 12.90
N GLY A 73 -8.91 1.02 11.94
CA GLY A 73 -8.66 1.82 10.74
C GLY A 73 -7.18 2.05 10.47
N LEU A 74 -6.88 2.64 9.30
CA LEU A 74 -5.51 2.92 8.90
C LEU A 74 -4.88 4.05 9.72
N GLY A 75 -5.64 5.10 10.03
CA GLY A 75 -5.15 6.21 10.87
C GLY A 75 -4.61 5.74 12.22
N PRO A 76 -5.44 5.06 13.06
CA PRO A 76 -5.00 4.49 14.34
C PRO A 76 -3.83 3.50 14.22
N LEU A 77 -3.74 2.74 13.11
CA LEU A 77 -2.60 1.86 12.86
C LEU A 77 -1.32 2.67 12.64
N MET A 78 -1.38 3.70 11.79
CA MET A 78 -0.22 4.56 11.46
C MET A 78 0.27 5.38 12.66
N ASP A 79 -0.60 5.68 13.61
CA ASP A 79 -0.27 6.45 14.83
C ASP A 79 0.32 5.60 15.95
N TYR A 80 0.31 4.27 15.80
CA TYR A 80 0.79 3.40 16.85
C TYR A 80 2.32 3.45 16.97
N PRO A 81 2.89 3.53 18.19
CA PRO A 81 4.33 3.75 18.39
C PRO A 81 5.13 2.43 18.38
N ASP A 82 5.07 1.66 17.29
CA ASP A 82 5.92 0.49 17.09
C ASP A 82 6.52 0.43 15.67
N GLU A 83 7.51 -0.42 15.46
CA GLU A 83 8.19 -0.58 14.17
C GLU A 83 7.25 -1.10 13.07
N GLY A 84 6.24 -1.89 13.44
CA GLY A 84 5.24 -2.39 12.49
C GLY A 84 4.40 -1.26 11.91
N ALA A 85 3.95 -0.32 12.76
CA ALA A 85 3.23 0.86 12.33
C ALA A 85 4.12 1.79 11.48
N ALA A 86 5.37 2.00 11.90
CA ALA A 86 6.33 2.79 11.13
C ALA A 86 6.52 2.21 9.72
N PHE A 87 6.76 0.90 9.62
CA PHE A 87 6.91 0.20 8.33
C PHE A 87 5.68 0.33 7.43
N VAL A 88 4.47 0.10 7.99
CA VAL A 88 3.22 0.23 7.22
C VAL A 88 3.00 1.68 6.77
N THR A 89 3.32 2.65 7.64
CA THR A 89 3.19 4.07 7.32
C THR A 89 4.05 4.45 6.11
N GLU A 90 5.32 4.05 6.06
CA GLU A 90 6.21 4.29 4.92
C GLU A 90 5.61 3.73 3.62
N ILE A 91 5.18 2.46 3.63
CA ILE A 91 4.57 1.82 2.46
C ILE A 91 3.30 2.54 2.01
N LEU A 92 2.43 2.91 2.95
CA LEU A 92 1.17 3.60 2.61
C LEU A 92 1.44 5.00 2.04
N LEU A 93 2.35 5.76 2.65
CA LEU A 93 2.71 7.09 2.15
C LEU A 93 3.24 7.02 0.72
N ASP A 94 4.12 6.07 0.41
CA ASP A 94 4.67 5.91 -0.93
C ASP A 94 3.61 5.41 -1.92
N THR A 95 2.92 4.32 -1.59
CA THR A 95 1.98 3.69 -2.53
C THR A 95 0.78 4.59 -2.84
N LEU A 96 0.19 5.21 -1.81
CA LEU A 96 -1.01 6.02 -1.99
C LEU A 96 -0.68 7.39 -2.63
N SER A 97 0.46 8.00 -2.28
CA SER A 97 0.89 9.24 -2.96
C SER A 97 1.25 8.99 -4.41
N TYR A 98 1.85 7.83 -4.73
CA TYR A 98 2.11 7.41 -6.10
C TYR A 98 0.82 7.29 -6.91
N ALA A 99 -0.20 6.61 -6.38
CA ALA A 99 -1.49 6.52 -7.05
C ALA A 99 -2.10 7.91 -7.33
N ALA A 100 -2.04 8.82 -6.35
CA ALA A 100 -2.52 10.18 -6.53
C ALA A 100 -1.69 11.02 -7.52
N HIS A 101 -0.39 10.71 -7.67
CA HIS A 101 0.50 11.37 -8.63
C HIS A 101 0.19 10.97 -10.08
N LEU A 102 -0.30 9.76 -10.29
CA LEU A 102 -0.63 9.24 -11.62
C LEU A 102 -1.95 9.76 -12.21
N VAL A 103 -2.71 10.53 -11.43
CA VAL A 103 -3.92 11.19 -11.93
C VAL A 103 -3.53 12.59 -12.46
N PRO A 104 -3.93 12.98 -13.70
CA PRO A 104 -4.78 12.24 -14.64
C PRO A 104 -4.01 11.38 -15.66
N ASP A 105 -2.69 11.26 -15.57
CA ASP A 105 -1.83 10.70 -16.64
C ASP A 105 -2.20 9.24 -17.00
N VAL A 106 -2.58 8.44 -16.03
CA VAL A 106 -2.99 7.03 -16.24
C VAL A 106 -4.50 6.90 -16.34
N SER A 107 -5.23 7.62 -15.49
CA SER A 107 -6.68 7.72 -15.51
C SER A 107 -7.11 8.98 -14.79
N ASP A 108 -8.15 9.61 -15.27
CA ASP A 108 -8.83 10.74 -14.62
C ASP A 108 -9.98 10.30 -13.70
N ASP A 109 -10.22 8.99 -13.62
CA ASP A 109 -11.27 8.38 -12.82
C ASP A 109 -10.71 7.58 -11.64
N VAL A 110 -10.77 8.17 -10.45
CA VAL A 110 -10.35 7.51 -9.20
C VAL A 110 -11.13 6.23 -8.89
N TYR A 111 -12.41 6.17 -9.27
CA TYR A 111 -13.23 4.99 -9.07
C TYR A 111 -12.75 3.80 -9.92
N SER A 112 -12.36 4.06 -11.16
CA SER A 112 -11.78 3.03 -12.04
C SER A 112 -10.47 2.49 -11.49
N ILE A 113 -9.59 3.37 -10.96
CA ILE A 113 -8.33 2.95 -10.34
C ILE A 113 -8.60 2.08 -9.09
N ASP A 114 -9.47 2.54 -8.20
CA ASP A 114 -9.84 1.79 -6.99
C ASP A 114 -10.46 0.43 -7.34
N SER A 115 -11.34 0.40 -8.34
CA SER A 115 -11.96 -0.83 -8.83
C SER A 115 -10.94 -1.80 -9.41
N ALA A 116 -9.99 -1.31 -10.20
CA ALA A 116 -8.91 -2.11 -10.77
C ALA A 116 -8.06 -2.77 -9.67
N MET A 117 -7.72 -2.03 -8.61
CA MET A 117 -6.97 -2.59 -7.48
C MET A 117 -7.78 -3.61 -6.68
N LYS A 118 -9.09 -3.37 -6.49
CA LYS A 118 -9.98 -4.33 -5.82
C LYS A 118 -10.15 -5.62 -6.61
N VAL A 119 -10.37 -5.53 -7.91
CA VAL A 119 -10.60 -6.69 -8.78
C VAL A 119 -9.29 -7.40 -9.13
N GLY A 120 -8.24 -6.65 -9.51
CA GLY A 120 -6.98 -7.22 -9.98
C GLY A 120 -6.10 -7.78 -8.86
N TYR A 121 -6.10 -7.16 -7.69
CA TYR A 121 -5.22 -7.51 -6.57
C TYR A 121 -5.98 -7.98 -5.32
N ASN A 122 -7.29 -8.11 -5.41
CA ASN A 122 -8.15 -8.50 -4.29
C ASN A 122 -8.00 -7.59 -3.04
N TRP A 123 -7.77 -6.31 -3.26
CA TRP A 123 -7.75 -5.34 -2.18
C TRP A 123 -9.17 -5.10 -1.67
N LYS A 124 -9.32 -4.91 -0.37
CA LYS A 124 -10.62 -4.55 0.22
C LYS A 124 -11.05 -3.12 -0.07
N ARG A 125 -10.07 -2.23 -0.24
CA ARG A 125 -10.24 -0.81 -0.58
C ARG A 125 -9.19 -0.43 -1.60
N GLY A 126 -9.56 0.41 -2.54
CA GLY A 126 -8.59 1.00 -3.47
C GLY A 126 -7.78 2.14 -2.82
N PRO A 127 -6.76 2.65 -3.51
CA PRO A 127 -5.86 3.66 -2.95
C PRO A 127 -6.59 4.95 -2.50
N PHE A 128 -7.56 5.43 -3.25
CA PHE A 128 -8.28 6.66 -2.92
C PHE A 128 -9.29 6.45 -1.78
N GLU A 129 -9.96 5.30 -1.74
CA GLU A 129 -10.77 4.89 -0.59
C GLU A 129 -9.92 4.76 0.69
N MET A 130 -8.65 4.32 0.57
CA MET A 130 -7.74 4.26 1.72
C MET A 130 -7.31 5.65 2.18
N ILE A 131 -6.99 6.56 1.27
CA ILE A 131 -6.68 7.96 1.63
C ILE A 131 -7.87 8.59 2.36
N ASP A 132 -9.08 8.42 1.85
CA ASP A 132 -10.29 8.96 2.51
C ASP A 132 -10.50 8.35 3.90
N SER A 133 -10.20 7.06 4.08
CA SER A 133 -10.29 6.40 5.40
C SER A 133 -9.25 6.90 6.41
N ILE A 134 -8.14 7.45 5.96
CA ILE A 134 -7.12 8.14 6.78
C ILE A 134 -7.55 9.60 7.01
N GLY A 135 -8.30 10.17 6.08
CA GLY A 135 -8.60 11.58 5.93
C GLY A 135 -7.59 12.25 5.00
N ALA A 136 -8.05 12.79 3.86
CA ALA A 136 -7.17 13.38 2.84
C ALA A 136 -6.27 14.50 3.40
N SER A 137 -6.81 15.37 4.24
CA SER A 137 -6.03 16.43 4.90
C SER A 137 -4.95 15.86 5.83
N ASN A 138 -5.29 14.83 6.64
CA ASN A 138 -4.35 14.17 7.53
C ASN A 138 -3.24 13.46 6.72
N PHE A 139 -3.59 12.83 5.61
CA PHE A 139 -2.62 12.18 4.72
C PHE A 139 -1.65 13.19 4.11
N VAL A 140 -2.15 14.37 3.67
CA VAL A 140 -1.31 15.49 3.20
C VAL A 140 -0.31 15.94 4.26
N GLU A 141 -0.75 16.11 5.51
CA GLU A 141 0.15 16.51 6.59
C GLU A 141 1.23 15.46 6.90
N ARG A 142 0.89 14.17 6.83
CA ARG A 142 1.87 13.09 6.98
C ARG A 142 2.93 13.11 5.88
N LEU A 143 2.54 13.34 4.62
CA LEU A 143 3.49 13.49 3.51
C LEU A 143 4.44 14.66 3.74
N LYS A 144 3.93 15.83 4.15
CA LYS A 144 4.75 17.00 4.46
C LYS A 144 5.73 16.72 5.59
N THR A 145 5.25 16.15 6.68
CA THR A 145 6.07 15.82 7.87
C THR A 145 7.18 14.83 7.55
N SER A 146 6.93 13.90 6.63
CA SER A 146 7.92 12.92 6.16
C SER A 146 8.84 13.47 5.05
N GLY A 147 8.72 14.75 4.70
CA GLY A 147 9.52 15.39 3.65
C GLY A 147 9.15 14.97 2.22
N ARG A 148 8.03 14.29 2.03
CA ARG A 148 7.55 13.86 0.72
C ARG A 148 6.81 14.97 -0.02
N SER A 149 6.88 14.94 -1.35
CA SER A 149 6.08 15.83 -2.18
C SER A 149 4.59 15.50 -2.07
N VAL A 150 3.74 16.53 -2.12
CA VAL A 150 2.29 16.36 -2.10
C VAL A 150 1.74 16.54 -3.50
N PRO A 151 1.14 15.51 -4.13
CA PRO A 151 0.50 15.61 -5.43
C PRO A 151 -0.56 16.70 -5.49
N GLY A 152 -0.66 17.40 -6.63
CA GLY A 152 -1.65 18.48 -6.80
C GLY A 152 -3.08 18.01 -6.58
N PHE A 153 -3.44 16.88 -7.17
CA PHE A 153 -4.77 16.29 -7.03
C PHE A 153 -5.12 15.89 -5.58
N LEU A 154 -4.13 15.44 -4.81
CA LEU A 154 -4.33 15.17 -3.38
C LEU A 154 -4.59 16.45 -2.57
N LYS A 155 -3.97 17.58 -2.94
CA LYS A 155 -4.29 18.88 -2.33
C LYS A 155 -5.72 19.31 -2.63
N THR A 156 -6.19 19.07 -3.85
CA THR A 156 -7.58 19.31 -4.25
C THR A 156 -8.53 18.46 -3.42
N ALA A 157 -8.24 17.15 -3.28
CA ALA A 157 -9.04 16.24 -2.45
C ALA A 157 -9.07 16.67 -0.98
N ALA A 158 -7.96 17.12 -0.41
CA ALA A 158 -7.91 17.63 0.95
C ALA A 158 -8.78 18.87 1.14
N GLY A 159 -8.85 19.75 0.15
CA GLY A 159 -9.74 20.92 0.14
C GLY A 159 -11.23 20.58 0.00
N ASN A 160 -11.55 19.46 -0.66
CA ASN A 160 -12.93 18.99 -0.88
C ASN A 160 -13.42 17.98 0.19
N GLY A 161 -12.59 17.64 1.17
CA GLY A 161 -12.94 16.69 2.23
C GLY A 161 -12.69 15.21 1.87
N GLY A 162 -12.19 14.92 0.69
CA GLY A 162 -11.85 13.57 0.22
C GLY A 162 -12.02 13.39 -1.28
N PHE A 163 -11.82 12.16 -1.73
CA PHE A 163 -12.05 11.75 -3.11
C PHE A 163 -13.47 11.29 -3.38
N TYR A 164 -14.18 10.88 -2.33
CA TYR A 164 -15.56 10.40 -2.43
C TYR A 164 -16.48 11.14 -1.47
N SER A 165 -17.71 11.32 -1.91
CA SER A 165 -18.80 11.82 -1.06
C SER A 165 -20.10 11.10 -1.40
N VAL A 166 -21.10 11.28 -0.57
CA VAL A 166 -22.47 10.84 -0.85
C VAL A 166 -23.36 12.07 -0.88
N ALA A 167 -24.04 12.28 -2.01
CA ALA A 167 -25.04 13.34 -2.16
C ALA A 167 -26.30 12.74 -2.81
N ASP A 168 -27.45 13.07 -2.29
CA ASP A 168 -28.75 12.58 -2.76
C ASP A 168 -28.87 11.05 -2.86
N GLY A 169 -28.13 10.33 -1.99
CA GLY A 169 -28.10 8.87 -1.96
C GLY A 169 -27.17 8.25 -3.01
N GLU A 170 -26.48 9.05 -3.81
CA GLU A 170 -25.51 8.59 -4.80
C GLU A 170 -24.07 8.82 -4.35
N ILE A 171 -23.19 7.87 -4.71
CA ILE A 171 -21.76 8.04 -4.51
C ILE A 171 -21.24 8.98 -5.59
N GLN A 172 -20.54 10.01 -5.16
CA GLN A 172 -19.82 10.93 -6.04
C GLN A 172 -18.32 10.74 -5.89
N ARG A 173 -17.58 11.01 -6.94
CA ARG A 173 -16.13 11.00 -6.99
C ARG A 173 -15.57 12.36 -7.40
N LEU A 174 -14.40 12.69 -6.91
CA LEU A 174 -13.68 13.89 -7.28
C LEU A 174 -13.01 13.69 -8.65
N THR A 175 -13.16 14.69 -9.51
CA THR A 175 -12.46 14.78 -10.79
C THR A 175 -11.22 15.64 -10.68
N PRO A 176 -10.23 15.54 -11.62
CA PRO A 176 -8.99 16.30 -11.57
C PRO A 176 -9.18 17.83 -11.57
N ASP A 177 -10.28 18.33 -12.12
CA ASP A 177 -10.64 19.75 -12.12
C ASP A 177 -11.27 20.24 -10.78
N GLY A 178 -11.46 19.32 -9.82
CA GLY A 178 -12.01 19.62 -8.50
C GLY A 178 -13.54 19.53 -8.40
N SER A 179 -14.22 19.08 -9.44
CA SER A 179 -15.67 18.86 -9.44
C SER A 179 -16.01 17.50 -8.82
N MET A 180 -17.19 17.39 -8.23
CA MET A 180 -17.77 16.11 -7.79
C MET A 180 -18.78 15.62 -8.83
N VAL A 181 -18.62 14.39 -9.30
CA VAL A 181 -19.51 13.76 -10.29
C VAL A 181 -20.00 12.41 -9.79
N ALA A 182 -21.23 12.06 -10.15
CA ALA A 182 -21.81 10.77 -9.79
C ALA A 182 -20.94 9.61 -10.36
N VAL A 183 -20.78 8.55 -9.58
CA VAL A 183 -20.14 7.33 -10.05
C VAL A 183 -21.10 6.58 -10.93
N GLU A 184 -20.79 6.50 -12.23
CA GLU A 184 -21.57 5.70 -13.16
C GLU A 184 -21.40 4.21 -12.84
N ARG A 185 -22.52 3.52 -12.60
CA ARG A 185 -22.55 2.08 -12.40
C ARG A 185 -23.20 1.42 -13.61
N PRO A 186 -22.65 0.31 -14.12
CA PRO A 186 -23.34 -0.45 -15.15
C PRO A 186 -24.75 -0.84 -14.70
N GLU A 187 -25.73 -0.74 -15.56
CA GLU A 187 -27.15 -1.08 -15.28
C GLU A 187 -27.35 -2.49 -14.69
N SER A 188 -26.38 -3.39 -14.93
CA SER A 188 -26.38 -4.76 -14.41
C SER A 188 -25.83 -4.91 -12.99
N THR A 189 -25.39 -3.82 -12.35
CA THR A 189 -24.83 -3.89 -10.99
C THR A 189 -25.95 -3.95 -9.97
N LEU A 190 -26.16 -5.14 -9.38
CA LEU A 190 -27.09 -5.29 -8.25
C LEU A 190 -26.49 -4.56 -7.03
N THR A 191 -27.24 -3.57 -6.52
CA THR A 191 -26.97 -2.99 -5.21
C THR A 191 -27.66 -3.85 -4.15
N VAL A 192 -26.87 -4.42 -3.24
CA VAL A 192 -27.35 -5.12 -2.05
C VAL A 192 -27.40 -4.12 -0.90
#